data_5cf321d71cd7b79ff7dfdadeb626e884
#
_entry.id   5cf321d71cd7b79ff7dfdadeb626e884
#
_cell.length_a   1.000
_cell.length_b   1.000
_cell.length_c   1.000
_cell.angle_alpha   90.00
_cell.angle_beta   90.00
_cell.angle_gamma   90.00
#
_symmetry.space_group_name_H-M   'P 1'
#
loop_
_entity.id
_entity.type
_entity.pdbx_description
1 polymer ?
#
loop_
_entity_poly.entity_id
_entity_poly.type
_entity_poly.pdbx_seq_one_letter_code
_entity_poly.pdbx_strand_id
1 'polypeptide(L)'
;IRFQTWDFGGDLNLSGDVSYHDRLISTEDVLRSCNTLIYVIDAQEEDYEDALPKLVETISAAYSINPGIHFEVFLHKVDGDFMSEETKAERQQGIQHYVSSELQESNGDVLVSYYLTSIYDHSALEALSKVVQKLVPQLPTLNNLLDIMISSCNIDKSYLVDVVTKLYIATDSNPVDVHTYELC
;
A
#
# COMPACT_ATOMS: atom_id res chain seq x y z
N ILE A 1 6.47 17.25 4.57
CA ILE A 1 5.40 16.53 3.85
C ILE A 1 4.30 16.25 4.86
N ARG A 2 3.05 16.47 4.49
CA ARG A 2 1.88 16.19 5.34
C ARG A 2 0.98 15.22 4.60
N PHE A 3 0.68 14.08 5.23
CA PHE A 3 -0.30 13.10 4.75
C PHE A 3 -1.58 13.21 5.57
N GLN A 4 -2.70 13.01 4.91
CA GLN A 4 -4.01 12.84 5.54
C GLN A 4 -4.46 11.43 5.23
N THR A 5 -4.79 10.66 6.26
CA THR A 5 -5.26 9.29 6.14
C THR A 5 -6.72 9.22 6.54
N TRP A 6 -7.50 8.49 5.77
CA TRP A 6 -8.88 8.14 6.05
C TRP A 6 -8.96 6.63 6.28
N ASP A 7 -9.61 6.22 7.34
CA ASP A 7 -9.88 4.81 7.65
C ASP A 7 -11.37 4.54 7.47
N PHE A 8 -11.68 3.54 6.66
CA PHE A 8 -13.04 3.13 6.34
C PHE A 8 -13.26 1.67 6.73
N GLY A 9 -14.43 1.36 7.28
CA GLY A 9 -14.82 -0.03 7.53
C GLY A 9 -14.96 -0.83 6.23
N GLY A 10 -14.84 -2.15 6.33
CA GLY A 10 -14.98 -3.05 5.18
C GLY A 10 -16.36 -3.02 4.50
N ASP A 11 -17.35 -2.39 5.11
CA ASP A 11 -18.71 -2.17 4.58
C ASP A 11 -18.89 -0.80 3.91
N LEU A 12 -17.79 -0.11 3.59
CA LEU A 12 -17.82 1.20 2.95
C LEU A 12 -18.76 1.23 1.74
N ASN A 13 -19.71 2.16 1.77
CA ASN A 13 -20.52 2.51 0.62
C ASN A 13 -19.87 3.68 -0.11
N LEU A 14 -19.38 3.44 -1.32
CA LEU A 14 -18.69 4.43 -2.14
C LEU A 14 -19.60 5.56 -2.62
N SER A 15 -20.93 5.34 -2.62
CA SER A 15 -21.94 6.33 -2.99
C SER A 15 -22.57 7.02 -1.77
N GLY A 16 -22.04 6.78 -0.58
CA GLY A 16 -22.59 7.28 0.68
C GLY A 16 -21.81 8.45 1.27
N ASP A 17 -22.37 8.97 2.37
CA ASP A 17 -21.68 9.96 3.19
C ASP A 17 -21.06 9.28 4.42
N VAL A 18 -19.89 9.73 4.81
CA VAL A 18 -19.19 9.28 6.02
C VAL A 18 -19.25 10.38 7.07
N SER A 19 -19.60 10.02 8.29
CA SER A 19 -19.58 10.96 9.41
C SER A 19 -18.14 11.11 9.94
N TYR A 20 -17.63 12.32 9.91
CA TYR A 20 -16.32 12.66 10.44
C TYR A 20 -16.43 13.94 11.29
N HIS A 21 -16.15 13.86 12.60
CA HIS A 21 -16.27 14.98 13.55
C HIS A 21 -17.62 15.74 13.42
N ASP A 22 -18.74 15.03 13.46
CA ASP A 22 -20.11 15.56 13.33
C ASP A 22 -20.39 16.26 11.99
N ARG A 23 -19.57 16.02 10.97
CA ARG A 23 -19.81 16.48 9.59
C ARG A 23 -20.02 15.27 8.68
N LEU A 24 -20.96 15.39 7.78
CA LEU A 24 -21.11 14.45 6.68
C LEU A 24 -20.15 14.86 5.57
N ILE A 25 -19.30 13.92 5.16
CA ILE A 25 -18.36 14.09 4.06
C ILE A 25 -18.71 13.04 3.02
N SER A 26 -18.89 13.45 1.80
CA SER A 26 -19.13 12.52 0.70
C SER A 26 -17.88 11.66 0.46
N THR A 27 -18.06 10.35 0.39
CA THR A 27 -16.98 9.41 0.01
C THR A 27 -16.40 9.79 -1.34
N GLU A 28 -17.23 10.25 -2.27
CA GLU A 28 -16.79 10.72 -3.59
C GLU A 28 -15.82 11.90 -3.49
N ASP A 29 -16.07 12.88 -2.60
CA ASP A 29 -15.18 14.03 -2.42
C ASP A 29 -13.83 13.61 -1.82
N VAL A 30 -13.82 12.60 -0.93
CA VAL A 30 -12.59 12.01 -0.42
C VAL A 30 -11.80 11.36 -1.56
N LEU A 31 -12.44 10.54 -2.38
CA LEU A 31 -11.81 9.85 -3.52
C LEU A 31 -11.29 10.82 -4.59
N ARG A 32 -12.00 11.94 -4.85
CA ARG A 32 -11.52 12.98 -5.77
C ARG A 32 -10.17 13.58 -5.37
N SER A 33 -9.91 13.67 -4.07
CA SER A 33 -8.67 14.20 -3.51
C SER A 33 -7.66 13.12 -3.11
N CYS A 34 -8.04 11.85 -3.22
CA CYS A 34 -7.23 10.71 -2.82
C CYS A 34 -6.07 10.49 -3.82
N ASN A 35 -4.86 10.25 -3.31
CA ASN A 35 -3.72 9.89 -4.14
C ASN A 35 -3.48 8.38 -4.14
N THR A 36 -3.83 7.69 -3.05
CA THR A 36 -3.64 6.25 -2.91
C THR A 36 -4.81 5.65 -2.14
N LEU A 37 -5.34 4.56 -2.64
CA LEU A 37 -6.32 3.72 -1.96
C LEU A 37 -5.65 2.40 -1.57
N ILE A 38 -5.63 2.10 -0.28
CA ILE A 38 -5.15 0.82 0.26
C ILE A 38 -6.36 -0.04 0.60
N TYR A 39 -6.45 -1.21 0.00
CA TYR A 39 -7.45 -2.21 0.33
C TYR A 39 -6.80 -3.35 1.11
N VAL A 40 -7.35 -3.69 2.27
CA VAL A 40 -6.78 -4.72 3.15
C VAL A 40 -7.65 -5.97 3.12
N ILE A 41 -7.03 -7.11 2.80
CA ILE A 41 -7.65 -8.44 2.81
C ILE A 41 -7.04 -9.23 3.95
N ASP A 42 -7.86 -9.83 4.81
CA ASP A 42 -7.41 -10.79 5.82
C ASP A 42 -7.05 -12.10 5.14
N ALA A 43 -5.75 -12.43 5.11
CA ALA A 43 -5.27 -13.62 4.45
C ALA A 43 -5.54 -14.91 5.24
N GLN A 44 -5.98 -14.83 6.49
CA GLN A 44 -6.31 -16.00 7.32
C GLN A 44 -7.79 -16.41 7.22
N GLU A 45 -8.64 -15.54 6.66
CA GLU A 45 -10.04 -15.91 6.42
C GLU A 45 -10.13 -17.03 5.39
N GLU A 46 -10.98 -18.03 5.67
CA GLU A 46 -11.23 -19.16 4.75
C GLU A 46 -11.93 -18.66 3.47
N ASP A 47 -12.88 -17.74 3.63
CA ASP A 47 -13.70 -17.18 2.56
C ASP A 47 -13.15 -15.83 2.03
N TYR A 48 -11.82 -15.65 2.03
CA TYR A 48 -11.21 -14.38 1.56
C TYR A 48 -11.58 -14.05 0.10
N GLU A 49 -11.95 -15.06 -0.69
CA GLU A 49 -12.39 -14.89 -2.07
C GLU A 49 -13.68 -14.08 -2.19
N ASP A 50 -14.52 -14.07 -1.15
CA ASP A 50 -15.75 -13.26 -1.11
C ASP A 50 -15.46 -11.75 -1.09
N ALA A 51 -14.26 -11.35 -0.65
CA ALA A 51 -13.82 -9.95 -0.68
C ALA A 51 -13.39 -9.47 -2.08
N LEU A 52 -13.10 -10.38 -3.02
CA LEU A 52 -12.53 -10.02 -4.32
C LEU A 52 -13.50 -9.26 -5.23
N PRO A 53 -14.79 -9.65 -5.35
CA PRO A 53 -15.75 -8.87 -6.13
C PRO A 53 -15.89 -7.44 -5.61
N LYS A 54 -15.90 -7.27 -4.28
CA LYS A 54 -15.98 -5.95 -3.64
C LYS A 54 -14.71 -5.12 -3.87
N LEU A 55 -13.54 -5.76 -3.87
CA LEU A 55 -12.28 -5.11 -4.24
C LEU A 55 -12.34 -4.56 -5.66
N VAL A 56 -12.78 -5.37 -6.64
CA VAL A 56 -12.93 -4.96 -8.05
C VAL A 56 -13.92 -3.82 -8.20
N GLU A 57 -15.09 -3.91 -7.54
CA GLU A 57 -16.09 -2.85 -7.52
C GLU A 57 -15.52 -1.54 -6.94
N THR A 58 -14.78 -1.64 -5.82
CA THR A 58 -14.15 -0.49 -5.16
C THR A 58 -13.12 0.18 -6.06
N ILE A 59 -12.25 -0.60 -6.71
CA ILE A 59 -11.24 -0.09 -7.64
C ILE A 59 -11.92 0.58 -8.83
N SER A 60 -12.91 -0.07 -9.44
CA SER A 60 -13.62 0.44 -10.62
C SER A 60 -14.34 1.75 -10.33
N ALA A 61 -15.04 1.82 -9.20
CA ALA A 61 -15.73 3.04 -8.79
C ALA A 61 -14.74 4.17 -8.46
N ALA A 62 -13.69 3.89 -7.71
CA ALA A 62 -12.68 4.88 -7.37
C ALA A 62 -11.91 5.37 -8.60
N TYR A 63 -11.57 4.49 -9.53
CA TYR A 63 -10.93 4.84 -10.81
C TYR A 63 -11.82 5.73 -11.68
N SER A 64 -13.13 5.47 -11.70
CA SER A 64 -14.10 6.29 -12.43
C SER A 64 -14.20 7.71 -11.88
N ILE A 65 -14.02 7.89 -10.56
CA ILE A 65 -14.05 9.19 -9.88
C ILE A 65 -12.71 9.92 -10.07
N ASN A 66 -11.60 9.21 -9.92
CA ASN A 66 -10.25 9.76 -10.00
C ASN A 66 -9.27 8.74 -10.60
N PRO A 67 -9.00 8.79 -11.90
CA PRO A 67 -8.06 7.90 -12.58
C PRO A 67 -6.59 8.04 -12.10
N GLY A 68 -6.27 9.07 -11.33
CA GLY A 68 -4.93 9.31 -10.79
C GLY A 68 -4.63 8.57 -9.47
N ILE A 69 -5.58 7.78 -8.96
CA ILE A 69 -5.38 7.02 -7.71
C ILE A 69 -4.42 5.85 -7.96
N HIS A 70 -3.47 5.67 -7.03
CA HIS A 70 -2.68 4.45 -6.93
C HIS A 70 -3.44 3.42 -6.10
N PHE A 71 -3.60 2.21 -6.62
CA PHE A 71 -4.28 1.11 -5.94
C PHE A 71 -3.27 0.14 -5.34
N GLU A 72 -3.39 -0.08 -4.03
CA GLU A 72 -2.50 -0.93 -3.25
C GLU A 72 -3.33 -1.96 -2.48
N VAL A 73 -3.04 -3.23 -2.63
CA VAL A 73 -3.73 -4.32 -1.93
C VAL A 73 -2.78 -4.95 -0.93
N PHE A 74 -3.19 -4.95 0.33
CA PHE A 74 -2.45 -5.59 1.42
C PHE A 74 -3.11 -6.92 1.77
N LEU A 75 -2.45 -8.03 1.46
CA LEU A 75 -2.80 -9.33 2.01
C LEU A 75 -2.20 -9.37 3.40
N HIS A 76 -3.05 -9.12 4.39
CA HIS A 76 -2.65 -8.95 5.78
C HIS A 76 -2.78 -10.25 6.57
N LYS A 77 -2.06 -10.34 7.69
CA LYS A 77 -2.00 -11.51 8.58
C LYS A 77 -1.36 -12.75 7.93
N VAL A 78 -0.34 -12.54 7.09
CA VAL A 78 0.43 -13.63 6.47
C VAL A 78 1.52 -14.19 7.41
N ASP A 79 1.23 -14.29 8.70
CA ASP A 79 2.19 -14.67 9.74
C ASP A 79 2.77 -16.07 9.47
N GLY A 80 4.09 -16.22 9.67
CA GLY A 80 4.86 -17.39 9.26
C GLY A 80 4.41 -18.72 9.87
N ASP A 81 3.82 -18.69 11.07
CA ASP A 81 3.37 -19.90 11.76
C ASP A 81 2.05 -20.48 11.22
N PHE A 82 1.26 -19.67 10.52
CA PHE A 82 -0.07 -20.05 10.04
C PHE A 82 -0.11 -20.30 8.52
N MET A 83 0.87 -19.81 7.77
CA MET A 83 0.84 -19.89 6.31
C MET A 83 2.24 -20.12 5.73
N SER A 84 2.37 -21.21 4.95
CA SER A 84 3.62 -21.50 4.24
C SER A 84 3.91 -20.43 3.16
N GLU A 85 5.17 -20.25 2.80
CA GLU A 85 5.58 -19.31 1.74
C GLU A 85 4.93 -19.68 0.38
N GLU A 86 4.73 -20.97 0.13
CA GLU A 86 4.03 -21.46 -1.06
C GLU A 86 2.57 -21.01 -1.07
N THR A 87 1.85 -21.19 0.05
CA THR A 87 0.45 -20.76 0.20
C THR A 87 0.30 -19.24 0.08
N LYS A 88 1.24 -18.46 0.63
CA LYS A 88 1.26 -17.00 0.48
C LYS A 88 1.37 -16.60 -0.99
N ALA A 89 2.31 -17.21 -1.71
CA ALA A 89 2.54 -16.95 -3.13
C ALA A 89 1.33 -17.35 -3.99
N GLU A 90 0.74 -18.51 -3.74
CA GLU A 90 -0.45 -18.98 -4.44
C GLU A 90 -1.66 -18.05 -4.24
N ARG A 91 -1.93 -17.64 -2.99
CA ARG A 91 -3.01 -16.68 -2.68
C ARG A 91 -2.77 -15.35 -3.39
N GLN A 92 -1.57 -14.81 -3.29
CA GLN A 92 -1.24 -13.56 -3.96
C GLN A 92 -1.44 -13.64 -5.47
N GLN A 93 -0.95 -14.70 -6.11
CA GLN A 93 -1.11 -14.91 -7.55
C GLN A 93 -2.58 -15.10 -7.95
N GLY A 94 -3.35 -15.86 -7.17
CA GLY A 94 -4.78 -16.04 -7.39
C GLY A 94 -5.55 -14.73 -7.38
N ILE A 95 -5.31 -13.89 -6.36
CA ILE A 95 -5.92 -12.57 -6.23
C ILE A 95 -5.50 -11.65 -7.39
N GLN A 96 -4.22 -11.62 -7.73
CA GLN A 96 -3.72 -10.82 -8.86
C GLN A 96 -4.38 -11.22 -10.17
N HIS A 97 -4.47 -12.52 -10.43
CA HIS A 97 -5.09 -13.03 -11.64
C HIS A 97 -6.57 -12.67 -11.72
N TYR A 98 -7.32 -12.90 -10.65
CA TYR A 98 -8.74 -12.57 -10.57
C TYR A 98 -8.97 -11.07 -10.82
N VAL A 99 -8.32 -10.21 -10.04
CA VAL A 99 -8.49 -8.76 -10.12
C VAL A 99 -8.08 -8.23 -11.50
N SER A 100 -6.98 -8.73 -12.06
CA SER A 100 -6.52 -8.30 -13.39
C SER A 100 -7.51 -8.69 -14.49
N SER A 101 -8.08 -9.90 -14.44
CA SER A 101 -9.07 -10.33 -15.44
C SER A 101 -10.35 -9.51 -15.40
N GLU A 102 -10.89 -9.28 -14.21
CA GLU A 102 -12.13 -8.48 -14.03
C GLU A 102 -11.95 -7.00 -14.40
N LEU A 103 -10.79 -6.41 -14.03
CA LEU A 103 -10.52 -5.01 -14.37
C LEU A 103 -10.27 -4.80 -15.87
N GLN A 104 -9.63 -5.74 -16.56
CA GLN A 104 -9.44 -5.65 -18.00
C GLN A 104 -10.78 -5.61 -18.76
N GLU A 105 -11.77 -6.38 -18.31
CA GLU A 105 -13.11 -6.36 -18.91
C GLU A 105 -13.86 -5.05 -18.67
N SER A 106 -13.59 -4.38 -17.56
CA SER A 106 -14.38 -3.22 -17.09
C SER A 106 -13.73 -1.87 -17.38
N ASN A 107 -12.42 -1.70 -17.12
CA ASN A 107 -11.76 -0.39 -17.02
C ASN A 107 -10.44 -0.26 -17.80
N GLY A 108 -9.98 -1.31 -18.49
CA GLY A 108 -8.68 -1.32 -19.15
C GLY A 108 -7.50 -1.53 -18.19
N ASP A 109 -6.34 -0.93 -18.49
CA ASP A 109 -5.10 -1.16 -17.76
C ASP A 109 -5.01 -0.37 -16.44
N VAL A 110 -5.72 -0.80 -15.40
CA VAL A 110 -5.55 -0.27 -14.03
C VAL A 110 -4.41 -1.00 -13.34
N LEU A 111 -3.41 -0.24 -12.91
CA LEU A 111 -2.26 -0.80 -12.18
C LEU A 111 -2.58 -0.96 -10.70
N VAL A 112 -2.46 -2.19 -10.20
CA VAL A 112 -2.65 -2.53 -8.79
C VAL A 112 -1.37 -3.17 -8.25
N SER A 113 -0.89 -2.68 -7.12
CA SER A 113 0.26 -3.26 -6.42
C SER A 113 -0.20 -4.14 -5.26
N TYR A 114 0.52 -5.22 -4.98
CA TYR A 114 0.15 -6.19 -3.96
C TYR A 114 1.29 -6.40 -2.98
N TYR A 115 0.96 -6.48 -1.68
CA TYR A 115 1.91 -6.67 -0.59
C TYR A 115 1.42 -7.75 0.36
N LEU A 116 2.33 -8.61 0.76
CA LEU A 116 2.14 -9.53 1.87
C LEU A 116 2.54 -8.81 3.15
N THR A 117 1.65 -8.74 4.14
CA THR A 117 1.89 -7.91 5.32
C THR A 117 1.49 -8.60 6.62
N SER A 118 2.27 -8.35 7.67
CA SER A 118 1.98 -8.74 9.04
C SER A 118 2.33 -7.60 10.00
N ILE A 119 1.65 -7.54 11.16
CA ILE A 119 2.02 -6.64 12.25
C ILE A 119 3.11 -7.25 13.16
N TYR A 120 3.40 -8.54 13.02
CA TYR A 120 4.38 -9.25 13.84
C TYR A 120 5.80 -9.22 13.25
N ASP A 121 5.93 -8.66 12.05
CA ASP A 121 7.20 -8.41 11.39
C ASP A 121 7.22 -7.00 10.76
N HIS A 122 8.28 -6.65 10.06
CA HIS A 122 8.42 -5.32 9.45
C HIS A 122 7.68 -5.16 8.12
N SER A 123 7.01 -6.20 7.59
CA SER A 123 6.42 -6.18 6.25
C SER A 123 5.30 -5.13 6.09
N ALA A 124 4.48 -4.92 7.11
CA ALA A 124 3.45 -3.87 7.08
C ALA A 124 4.08 -2.47 7.01
N LEU A 125 5.15 -2.24 7.78
CA LEU A 125 5.87 -0.97 7.78
C LEU A 125 6.59 -0.73 6.44
N GLU A 126 7.20 -1.77 5.88
CA GLU A 126 7.84 -1.73 4.57
C GLU A 126 6.83 -1.43 3.46
N ALA A 127 5.68 -2.12 3.44
CA ALA A 127 4.62 -1.87 2.47
C ALA A 127 4.11 -0.44 2.54
N LEU A 128 3.80 0.07 3.75
CA LEU A 128 3.40 1.46 3.95
C LEU A 128 4.49 2.45 3.51
N SER A 129 5.76 2.15 3.78
CA SER A 129 6.88 2.97 3.32
C SER A 129 6.93 3.06 1.80
N LYS A 130 6.74 1.93 1.09
CA LYS A 130 6.68 1.90 -0.39
C LYS A 130 5.51 2.73 -0.93
N VAL A 131 4.35 2.66 -0.26
CA VAL A 131 3.19 3.49 -0.61
C VAL A 131 3.50 4.98 -0.43
N VAL A 132 4.05 5.36 0.72
CA VAL A 132 4.41 6.76 1.01
C VAL A 132 5.47 7.27 0.03
N GLN A 133 6.46 6.46 -0.33
CA GLN A 133 7.48 6.81 -1.31
C GLN A 133 6.89 7.16 -2.68
N LYS A 134 5.86 6.45 -3.15
CA LYS A 134 5.15 6.77 -4.40
C LYS A 134 4.50 8.15 -4.37
N LEU A 135 4.15 8.66 -3.17
CA LEU A 135 3.51 9.95 -2.96
C LEU A 135 4.50 11.13 -2.81
N VAL A 136 5.80 10.86 -2.83
CA VAL A 136 6.84 11.89 -2.66
C VAL A 136 7.45 12.23 -4.02
N PRO A 137 7.05 13.37 -4.67
CA PRO A 137 7.57 13.72 -6.00
C PRO A 137 9.10 13.95 -6.01
N GLN A 138 9.67 14.32 -4.86
CA GLN A 138 11.09 14.60 -4.69
C GLN A 138 11.92 13.34 -4.38
N LEU A 139 11.31 12.15 -4.34
CA LEU A 139 12.01 10.91 -3.99
C LEU A 139 13.30 10.68 -4.77
N PRO A 140 13.34 10.87 -6.12
CA PRO A 140 14.59 10.68 -6.87
C PRO A 140 15.71 11.64 -6.42
N THR A 141 15.36 12.87 -6.07
CA THR A 141 16.32 13.86 -5.56
C THR A 141 16.84 13.46 -4.17
N LEU A 142 15.96 12.99 -3.30
CA LEU A 142 16.33 12.52 -1.97
C LEU A 142 17.27 11.32 -2.03
N ASN A 143 16.96 10.33 -2.86
CA ASN A 143 17.81 9.17 -3.06
C ASN A 143 19.20 9.57 -3.58
N ASN A 144 19.25 10.47 -4.58
CA ASN A 144 20.53 10.97 -5.11
C ASN A 144 21.37 11.72 -4.05
N LEU A 145 20.71 12.48 -3.18
CA LEU A 145 21.41 13.16 -2.06
C LEU A 145 21.99 12.15 -1.07
N LEU A 146 21.26 11.06 -0.79
CA LEU A 146 21.77 9.98 0.07
C LEU A 146 22.93 9.24 -0.60
N ASP A 147 22.90 9.01 -1.92
CA ASP A 147 24.00 8.41 -2.69
C ASP A 147 25.26 9.28 -2.64
N ILE A 148 25.12 10.59 -2.78
CA ILE A 148 26.24 11.53 -2.65
C ILE A 148 26.80 11.49 -1.21
N MET A 149 25.96 11.45 -0.21
CA MET A 149 26.37 11.40 1.18
C MET A 149 27.19 10.15 1.50
N ILE A 150 26.70 8.95 1.12
CA ILE A 150 27.42 7.71 1.38
C ILE A 150 28.76 7.68 0.63
N SER A 151 28.79 8.14 -0.63
CA SER A 151 30.01 8.18 -1.43
C SER A 151 31.05 9.14 -0.88
N SER A 152 30.62 10.28 -0.31
CA SER A 152 31.51 11.33 0.22
C SER A 152 32.01 11.04 1.63
N CYS A 153 31.24 10.30 2.44
CA CYS A 153 31.52 10.08 3.84
C CYS A 153 32.01 8.67 4.18
N ASN A 154 32.17 7.81 3.15
CA ASN A 154 32.53 6.39 3.32
C ASN A 154 31.59 5.67 4.28
N ILE A 155 30.28 5.86 4.08
CA ILE A 155 29.21 5.22 4.81
C ILE A 155 28.67 4.08 3.97
N ASP A 156 28.36 2.94 4.58
CA ASP A 156 27.91 1.76 3.83
C ASP A 156 26.45 1.88 3.39
N LYS A 157 25.59 2.48 4.22
CA LYS A 157 24.14 2.60 3.98
C LYS A 157 23.56 3.84 4.64
N SER A 158 22.56 4.47 4.01
CA SER A 158 21.85 5.59 4.58
C SER A 158 20.33 5.52 4.32
N TYR A 159 19.58 5.96 5.31
CA TYR A 159 18.12 6.03 5.27
C TYR A 159 17.63 7.38 5.73
N LEU A 160 16.56 7.86 5.09
CA LEU A 160 15.76 8.97 5.58
C LEU A 160 14.45 8.39 6.14
N VAL A 161 14.28 8.48 7.44
CA VAL A 161 13.15 7.88 8.19
C VAL A 161 12.35 8.98 8.87
N ASP A 162 11.02 8.86 8.85
CA ASP A 162 10.18 9.68 9.71
C ASP A 162 10.30 9.21 11.16
N VAL A 163 10.69 10.11 12.06
CA VAL A 163 11.01 9.77 13.46
C VAL A 163 9.80 9.26 14.23
N VAL A 164 8.60 9.75 13.90
CA VAL A 164 7.36 9.42 14.60
C VAL A 164 6.77 8.11 14.12
N THR A 165 6.59 7.97 12.82
CA THR A 165 5.93 6.81 12.20
C THR A 165 6.89 5.66 11.91
N LYS A 166 8.21 5.92 11.92
CA LYS A 166 9.26 4.98 11.52
C LYS A 166 9.20 4.56 10.03
N LEU A 167 8.39 5.26 9.23
CA LEU A 167 8.31 5.01 7.79
C LEU A 167 9.59 5.46 7.08
N TYR A 168 10.05 4.63 6.16
CA TYR A 168 11.20 4.93 5.30
C TYR A 168 10.74 5.83 4.15
N ILE A 169 11.28 7.05 4.11
CA ILE A 169 10.94 8.05 3.10
C ILE A 169 11.86 7.91 1.88
N ALA A 170 13.15 7.69 2.11
CA ALA A 170 14.14 7.53 1.05
C ALA A 170 15.30 6.64 1.51
N THR A 171 15.99 6.05 0.57
CA THR A 171 17.22 5.28 0.81
C THR A 171 18.20 5.51 -0.33
N ASP A 172 19.49 5.29 -0.08
CA ASP A 172 20.49 5.22 -1.15
C ASP A 172 20.23 4.02 -2.07
N SER A 173 20.91 3.97 -3.22
CA SER A 173 20.70 2.96 -4.26
C SER A 173 21.33 1.59 -3.96
N ASN A 174 22.07 1.43 -2.87
CA ASN A 174 22.59 0.12 -2.49
C ASN A 174 21.45 -0.83 -2.07
N PRO A 175 21.56 -2.13 -2.37
CA PRO A 175 20.55 -3.10 -1.95
C PRO A 175 20.30 -3.04 -0.43
N VAL A 176 19.04 -3.17 -0.03
CA VAL A 176 18.65 -3.20 1.36
C VAL A 176 18.61 -4.66 1.80
N ASP A 177 19.37 -4.98 2.85
CA ASP A 177 19.20 -6.24 3.56
C ASP A 177 18.04 -6.09 4.56
N VAL A 178 17.13 -7.06 4.57
CA VAL A 178 15.95 -7.08 5.46
C VAL A 178 16.37 -6.93 6.93
N HIS A 179 17.48 -7.53 7.34
CA HIS A 179 18.02 -7.39 8.70
C HIS A 179 18.47 -5.98 9.06
N THR A 180 18.75 -5.14 8.08
CA THR A 180 19.14 -3.75 8.35
C THR A 180 17.97 -2.90 8.85
N TYR A 181 16.74 -3.26 8.52
CA TYR A 181 15.53 -2.61 9.04
C TYR A 181 15.30 -2.88 10.54
N GLU A 182 15.83 -3.98 11.08
CA GLU A 182 15.67 -4.34 12.49
C GLU A 182 16.56 -3.52 13.42
N LEU A 183 17.54 -2.82 12.88
CA LEU A 183 18.54 -2.08 13.67
C LEU A 183 18.21 -0.56 13.81
N CYS A 184 17.20 -0.06 13.12
CA CYS A 184 16.78 1.34 13.14
C CYS A 184 15.44 1.55 13.83
#